data_3e969bf374ea8a31791f789ee207824f
#
_entry.id   3e969bf374ea8a31791f789ee207824f
#
_cell.length_a   1.000
_cell.length_b   1.000
_cell.length_c   1.000
_cell.angle_alpha   90.00
_cell.angle_beta   90.00
_cell.angle_gamma   90.00
#
_symmetry.space_group_name_H-M   'P 1'
#
loop_
_entity.id
_entity.type
_entity.pdbx_description
1 polymer ?
#
loop_
_entity_poly.entity_id
_entity_poly.type
_entity_poly.pdbx_seq_one_letter_code
_entity_poly.pdbx_strand_id
1 'polypeptide(L)'
;TGGSIAVVSFRRTYASFFGPPNDEAFDGHPLAARGLEPYGAFEVERSSWIREAERRNRVHEYHDPAAFAALRHFAFTFHDKIFEALALGFEVQVIDGSITTALRAMTDRLTVDP
;
A
#
# COMPACT_ATOMS: atom_id res chain seq x y z
N THR A 1 18.43 8.03 -18.55
CA THR A 1 19.16 6.80 -18.61
C THR A 1 18.29 5.64 -18.15
N GLY A 2 18.44 4.54 -18.80
CA GLY A 2 17.54 3.42 -18.61
C GLY A 2 17.67 2.77 -17.25
N GLY A 3 16.59 2.62 -16.58
CA GLY A 3 16.45 1.82 -15.39
C GLY A 3 15.09 1.15 -15.46
N SER A 4 14.85 0.25 -14.54
CA SER A 4 13.53 -0.35 -14.42
C SER A 4 12.72 0.43 -13.41
N ILE A 5 11.45 0.64 -13.72
CA ILE A 5 10.49 1.27 -12.84
C ILE A 5 9.41 0.23 -12.54
N ALA A 6 9.15 0.01 -11.27
CA ALA A 6 8.05 -0.85 -10.85
C ALA A 6 6.81 0.00 -10.59
N VAL A 7 5.72 -0.35 -11.25
CA VAL A 7 4.42 0.27 -11.01
C VAL A 7 3.59 -0.72 -10.22
N VAL A 8 3.15 -0.29 -9.04
CA VAL A 8 2.32 -1.12 -8.16
C VAL A 8 0.90 -0.55 -8.18
N SER A 9 -0.05 -1.38 -8.56
CA SER A 9 -1.46 -1.00 -8.61
C SER A 9 -2.22 -1.81 -7.58
N PHE A 10 -2.99 -1.12 -6.73
CA PHE A 10 -3.77 -1.77 -5.68
C PHE A 10 -5.21 -1.93 -6.14
N ARG A 11 -5.82 -3.07 -5.80
CA ARG A 11 -7.21 -3.37 -6.11
C ARG A 11 -8.08 -3.00 -4.92
N ARG A 12 -9.08 -2.15 -5.16
CA ARG A 12 -10.08 -1.73 -4.18
C ARG A 12 -9.43 -1.25 -2.89
N THR A 13 -8.65 -0.19 -3.01
CA THR A 13 -8.00 0.43 -1.86
C THR A 13 -9.05 1.07 -0.96
N TYR A 14 -9.04 0.66 0.31
CA TYR A 14 -9.89 1.25 1.33
C TYR A 14 -9.24 2.50 1.92
N ALA A 15 -7.93 2.42 2.18
CA ALA A 15 -7.17 3.53 2.77
C ALA A 15 -5.72 3.39 2.39
N SER A 16 -5.00 4.51 2.39
CA SER A 16 -3.56 4.51 2.18
C SER A 16 -2.91 5.61 2.99
N PHE A 17 -1.63 5.43 3.25
CA PHE A 17 -0.80 6.40 3.96
C PHE A 17 0.56 6.46 3.28
N PHE A 18 1.04 7.67 3.02
CA PHE A 18 2.39 7.88 2.51
C PHE A 18 3.03 9.02 3.29
N GLY A 19 4.11 8.72 3.98
CA GLY A 19 4.75 9.72 4.82
C GLY A 19 5.86 9.14 5.67
N PRO A 20 6.21 9.86 6.74
CA PRO A 20 7.28 9.42 7.65
C PRO A 20 6.90 8.12 8.36
N PRO A 21 7.87 7.42 8.98
CA PRO A 21 9.23 7.91 9.18
C PRO A 21 10.15 7.66 7.99
N ASN A 22 11.29 8.39 7.94
CA ASN A 22 12.39 8.04 7.06
C ASN A 22 13.21 6.92 7.73
N ASP A 23 14.27 6.45 7.07
CA ASP A 23 15.07 5.34 7.58
C ASP A 23 15.78 5.67 8.91
N GLU A 24 16.11 6.94 9.16
CA GLU A 24 16.75 7.36 10.41
C GLU A 24 15.82 7.29 11.62
N ALA A 25 14.52 7.52 11.41
CA ALA A 25 13.51 7.48 12.47
C ALA A 25 12.65 6.22 12.40
N PHE A 26 13.08 5.22 11.67
CA PHE A 26 12.30 4.02 11.37
C PHE A 26 11.87 3.25 12.61
N ASP A 27 12.74 3.19 13.63
CA ASP A 27 12.44 2.46 14.87
C ASP A 27 11.24 3.02 15.63
N GLY A 28 10.82 4.24 15.29
CA GLY A 28 9.61 4.82 15.84
C GLY A 28 8.31 4.27 15.21
N HIS A 29 8.41 3.52 14.12
CA HIS A 29 7.22 2.94 13.51
C HIS A 29 6.68 1.78 14.37
N PRO A 30 5.36 1.70 14.58
CA PRO A 30 4.79 0.64 15.42
C PRO A 30 5.14 -0.78 15.00
N LEU A 31 5.40 -1.01 13.72
CA LEU A 31 5.69 -2.34 13.19
C LEU A 31 7.19 -2.67 13.16
N ALA A 32 8.07 -1.73 13.52
CA ALA A 32 9.52 -1.99 13.49
C ALA A 32 9.90 -3.17 14.38
N ALA A 33 9.31 -3.26 15.56
CA ALA A 33 9.57 -4.36 16.50
C ALA A 33 8.93 -5.69 16.04
N ARG A 34 8.12 -5.68 14.98
CA ARG A 34 7.41 -6.85 14.47
C ARG A 34 7.93 -7.32 13.12
N GLY A 35 9.12 -6.89 12.74
CA GLY A 35 9.79 -7.36 11.54
C GLY A 35 9.77 -6.42 10.36
N LEU A 36 9.13 -5.26 10.46
CA LEU A 36 9.19 -4.27 9.40
C LEU A 36 10.61 -3.70 9.33
N GLU A 37 11.18 -3.71 8.15
CA GLU A 37 12.56 -3.25 7.92
C GLU A 37 12.59 -2.19 6.82
N PRO A 38 13.62 -1.32 6.77
CA PRO A 38 13.79 -0.39 5.66
C PRO A 38 13.98 -1.11 4.32
N TYR A 39 13.59 -0.45 3.24
CA TYR A 39 13.82 -0.91 1.87
C TYR A 39 13.18 -2.25 1.54
N GLY A 40 11.96 -2.49 2.01
CA GLY A 40 11.29 -3.73 1.76
C GLY A 40 9.82 -3.58 1.42
N ALA A 41 9.20 -4.71 1.13
CA ALA A 41 7.77 -4.81 0.89
C ALA A 41 7.23 -5.91 1.79
N PHE A 42 6.13 -5.61 2.48
CA PHE A 42 5.59 -6.49 3.51
C PHE A 42 4.08 -6.57 3.43
N GLU A 43 3.55 -7.70 3.85
CA GLU A 43 2.14 -7.81 4.17
C GLU A 43 2.03 -7.96 5.69
N VAL A 44 1.19 -7.14 6.31
CA VAL A 44 1.04 -7.13 7.77
C VAL A 44 -0.11 -8.07 8.14
N GLU A 45 0.22 -9.14 8.83
CA GLU A 45 -0.78 -10.06 9.36
C GLU A 45 -1.42 -9.47 10.62
N ARG A 46 -2.70 -9.79 10.84
CA ARG A 46 -3.46 -9.33 12.01
C ARG A 46 -3.37 -7.82 12.19
N SER A 47 -3.56 -7.11 11.10
CA SER A 47 -3.40 -5.66 11.07
C SER A 47 -4.30 -4.96 12.09
N SER A 48 -3.69 -4.20 12.98
CA SER A 48 -4.43 -3.36 13.91
C SER A 48 -5.14 -2.23 13.18
N TRP A 49 -4.60 -1.77 12.06
CA TRP A 49 -5.23 -0.73 11.25
C TRP A 49 -6.54 -1.25 10.63
N ILE A 50 -6.54 -2.47 10.10
CA ILE A 50 -7.77 -3.07 9.58
C ILE A 50 -8.80 -3.24 10.69
N ARG A 51 -8.38 -3.72 11.86
CA ARG A 51 -9.29 -3.88 13.01
C ARG A 51 -9.88 -2.55 13.45
N GLU A 52 -9.07 -1.51 13.49
CA GLU A 52 -9.53 -0.19 13.87
C GLU A 52 -10.50 0.39 12.84
N ALA A 53 -10.20 0.21 11.55
CA ALA A 53 -11.07 0.67 10.47
C ALA A 53 -12.44 -0.04 10.53
N GLU A 54 -12.43 -1.34 10.76
CA GLU A 54 -13.66 -2.12 10.91
C GLU A 54 -14.46 -1.64 12.13
N ARG A 55 -13.79 -1.46 13.26
CA ARG A 55 -14.44 -0.99 14.49
C ARG A 55 -15.10 0.38 14.29
N ARG A 56 -14.41 1.30 13.63
CA ARG A 56 -14.95 2.63 13.36
C ARG A 56 -16.15 2.59 12.41
N ASN A 57 -16.14 1.66 11.46
CA ASN A 57 -17.20 1.55 10.48
C ASN A 57 -18.48 0.93 11.05
N ARG A 58 -18.42 0.33 12.24
CA ARG A 58 -19.58 -0.33 12.85
C ARG A 58 -20.77 0.59 13.08
N VAL A 59 -20.55 1.89 13.14
CA VAL A 59 -21.63 2.86 13.27
C VAL A 59 -22.41 3.03 11.97
N HIS A 60 -21.87 2.54 10.85
CA HIS A 60 -22.53 2.65 9.56
C HIS A 60 -23.65 1.63 9.44
N GLU A 61 -24.79 2.08 8.90
CA GLU A 61 -25.99 1.27 8.73
C GLU A 61 -25.74 0.01 7.89
N TYR A 62 -24.91 0.12 6.86
CA TYR A 62 -24.59 -0.97 5.95
C TYR A 62 -23.24 -1.61 6.24
N HIS A 63 -22.81 -1.57 7.51
CA HIS A 63 -21.54 -2.16 7.88
C HIS A 63 -21.50 -3.66 7.55
N ASP A 64 -20.44 -4.09 6.88
CA ASP A 64 -20.24 -5.48 6.51
C ASP A 64 -18.87 -5.95 7.02
N PRO A 65 -18.82 -6.73 8.11
CA PRO A 65 -17.55 -7.24 8.63
C PRO A 65 -16.77 -8.08 7.61
N ALA A 66 -17.45 -8.78 6.71
CA ALA A 66 -16.77 -9.61 5.71
C ALA A 66 -15.95 -8.76 4.74
N ALA A 67 -16.41 -7.54 4.42
CA ALA A 67 -15.65 -6.65 3.56
C ALA A 67 -14.31 -6.26 4.18
N PHE A 68 -14.28 -6.07 5.51
CA PHE A 68 -13.04 -5.76 6.22
C PHE A 68 -12.17 -6.99 6.40
N ALA A 69 -12.75 -8.16 6.55
CA ALA A 69 -11.99 -9.41 6.65
C ALA A 69 -11.24 -9.73 5.34
N ALA A 70 -11.74 -9.24 4.21
CA ALA A 70 -11.08 -9.43 2.92
C ALA A 70 -9.93 -8.46 2.68
N LEU A 71 -9.82 -7.38 3.45
CA LEU A 71 -8.75 -6.42 3.28
C LEU A 71 -7.40 -6.98 3.71
N ARG A 72 -6.36 -6.56 3.01
CA ARG A 72 -4.98 -6.89 3.32
C ARG A 72 -4.21 -5.60 3.55
N HIS A 73 -3.25 -5.65 4.44
CA HIS A 73 -2.44 -4.50 4.81
C HIS A 73 -1.05 -4.66 4.21
N PHE A 74 -0.72 -3.80 3.25
CA PHE A 74 0.59 -3.80 2.58
C PHE A 74 1.42 -2.62 3.07
N ALA A 75 2.72 -2.85 3.25
CA ALA A 75 3.65 -1.81 3.65
C ALA A 75 4.88 -1.85 2.75
N PHE A 76 5.25 -0.70 2.21
CA PHE A 76 6.43 -0.53 1.36
C PHE A 76 7.32 0.51 2.00
N THR A 77 8.57 0.13 2.27
CA THR A 77 9.50 1.01 2.98
C THR A 77 10.55 1.55 2.01
N PHE A 78 10.77 2.84 2.08
CA PHE A 78 11.71 3.56 1.22
C PHE A 78 12.70 4.33 2.08
N HIS A 79 13.66 5.02 1.44
CA HIS A 79 14.65 5.82 2.16
C HIS A 79 14.00 6.92 2.99
N ASP A 80 13.09 7.68 2.37
CA ASP A 80 12.53 8.88 3.00
C ASP A 80 11.16 8.66 3.61
N LYS A 81 10.43 7.65 3.15
CA LYS A 81 9.01 7.51 3.43
C LYS A 81 8.61 6.05 3.57
N ILE A 82 7.43 5.85 4.12
CA ILE A 82 6.72 4.56 4.11
C ILE A 82 5.41 4.77 3.39
N PHE A 83 5.05 3.81 2.54
CA PHE A 83 3.72 3.74 1.95
C PHE A 83 3.00 2.52 2.51
N GLU A 84 1.79 2.72 3.00
CA GLU A 84 0.95 1.63 3.49
C GLU A 84 -0.41 1.71 2.82
N ALA A 85 -1.01 0.56 2.56
CA ALA A 85 -2.33 0.49 1.94
C ALA A 85 -3.14 -0.67 2.51
N LEU A 86 -4.42 -0.42 2.70
CA LEU A 86 -5.42 -1.45 2.95
C LEU A 86 -6.17 -1.67 1.64
N ALA A 87 -6.02 -2.85 1.05
CA ALA A 87 -6.60 -3.15 -0.26
C ALA A 87 -6.88 -4.64 -0.38
N LEU A 88 -7.60 -5.05 -1.41
CA LEU A 88 -7.88 -6.47 -1.65
C LEU A 88 -6.69 -7.20 -2.25
N GLY A 89 -5.78 -6.50 -2.90
CA GLY A 89 -4.62 -7.09 -3.50
C GLY A 89 -3.84 -6.06 -4.29
N PHE A 90 -2.81 -6.51 -4.99
CA PHE A 90 -2.01 -5.62 -5.82
C PHE A 90 -1.45 -6.36 -7.04
N GLU A 91 -1.03 -5.58 -8.03
CA GLU A 91 -0.31 -6.07 -9.20
C GLU A 91 0.93 -5.22 -9.39
N VAL A 92 1.99 -5.85 -9.88
CA VAL A 92 3.26 -5.17 -10.16
C VAL A 92 3.53 -5.27 -11.65
N GLN A 93 3.85 -4.12 -12.24
CA GLN A 93 4.32 -4.06 -13.63
C GLN A 93 5.70 -3.42 -13.63
N VAL A 94 6.67 -4.12 -14.19
CA VAL A 94 8.02 -3.58 -14.34
C VAL A 94 8.14 -2.97 -15.73
N ILE A 95 8.51 -1.72 -15.79
CA ILE A 95 8.60 -0.95 -17.03
C ILE A 95 10.03 -0.48 -17.20
N ASP A 96 10.65 -0.85 -18.31
CA ASP A 96 11.96 -0.34 -18.67
C ASP A 96 11.80 1.01 -19.36
N GLY A 97 12.63 1.97 -19.00
CA GLY A 97 12.62 3.27 -19.62
C GLY A 97 12.44 4.41 -18.65
N SER A 98 11.91 5.51 -19.15
CA SER A 98 11.77 6.75 -18.39
C SER A 98 10.50 6.75 -17.55
N ILE A 99 10.44 7.71 -16.60
CA ILE A 99 9.24 7.95 -15.82
C ILE A 99 8.05 8.32 -16.71
N THR A 100 8.30 8.97 -17.85
CA THR A 100 7.25 9.30 -18.82
C THR A 100 6.60 8.04 -19.38
N THR A 101 7.40 7.04 -19.70
CA THR A 101 6.90 5.73 -20.17
C THR A 101 6.03 5.08 -19.10
N ALA A 102 6.48 5.10 -17.84
CA ALA A 102 5.72 4.53 -16.73
C ALA A 102 4.39 5.27 -16.52
N LEU A 103 4.40 6.60 -16.57
CA LEU A 103 3.18 7.40 -16.41
C LEU A 103 2.18 7.11 -17.53
N ARG A 104 2.67 6.93 -18.76
CA ARG A 104 1.80 6.59 -19.89
C ARG A 104 1.14 5.23 -19.68
N ALA A 105 1.92 4.23 -19.23
CA ALA A 105 1.37 2.91 -18.95
C ALA A 105 0.30 2.96 -17.86
N MET A 106 0.51 3.76 -16.81
CA MET A 106 -0.47 3.94 -15.76
C MET A 106 -1.75 4.58 -16.28
N THR A 107 -1.62 5.60 -17.12
CA THR A 107 -2.76 6.28 -17.72
C THR A 107 -3.57 5.33 -18.60
N ASP A 108 -2.89 4.51 -19.40
CA ASP A 108 -3.56 3.53 -20.25
C ASP A 108 -4.37 2.53 -19.42
N ARG A 109 -3.82 2.10 -18.29
CA ARG A 109 -4.53 1.19 -17.37
C ARG A 109 -5.79 1.86 -16.81
N LEU A 110 -5.70 3.12 -16.40
CA LEU A 110 -6.85 3.86 -15.88
C LEU A 110 -7.95 4.03 -16.93
N THR A 111 -7.57 4.13 -18.19
CA THR A 111 -8.53 4.26 -19.29
C THR A 111 -9.23 2.95 -19.58
N VAL A 112 -8.53 1.83 -19.47
CA VAL A 112 -9.06 0.51 -19.79
C VAL A 112 -9.90 -0.05 -18.65
N ASP A 113 -9.63 0.35 -17.43
CA ASP A 113 -10.31 -0.16 -16.23
C ASP A 113 -11.29 0.88 -15.71
N PRO A 114 -12.55 0.85 -16.15
CA PRO A 114 -13.56 1.82 -15.76
C PRO A 114 -13.96 1.74 -14.30
#